data_e91b859eb9fd625db6b12eb05db787a3
#
_entry.id   e91b859eb9fd625db6b12eb05db787a3
#
_cell.length_a   1.000
_cell.length_b   1.000
_cell.length_c   1.000
_cell.angle_alpha   90.00
_cell.angle_beta   90.00
_cell.angle_gamma   90.00
#
_symmetry.space_group_name_H-M   'P 1'
#
loop_
_entity.id
_entity.type
_entity.pdbx_description
1 polymer ?
#
loop_
_entity_poly.entity_id
_entity_poly.type
_entity_poly.pdbx_seq_one_letter_code
_entity_poly.pdbx_strand_id
1 'polypeptide(L)'
;DNLVATVRKHMPAMHRYVRLRKKMLGVDALHFYDVYAPLVGDLKKTYSYETAQQMVLKAVAPLGEDYQETVRKAYAERWIDVYPNRGKRGGAYSGGCYDSNPYILLNFSGTLDSVSTLAHEMGHTIHSWRSRQHQPPQYADYTLFVAEVASTVNENLLIEQLLQNENDPQTRLYLLNQYLENFKGTVYRQTMFAEFEREAHAMVERGEALNAAALNELYKRLVMDYFGEDMVIDEEIQYEWARIPHFYRPFYVYKYATGYSTAVALSEGCLLYTSPSPRDRG
;
A
#
# COMPACT_ATOMS: atom_id res chain seq x y z
N ASP A 1 -8.65 2.07 -18.25
CA ASP A 1 -7.77 2.06 -19.44
C ASP A 1 -6.48 2.83 -19.18
N ASN A 2 -6.52 4.10 -18.78
CA ASN A 2 -5.31 4.92 -18.55
C ASN A 2 -4.34 4.32 -17.54
N LEU A 3 -4.83 3.74 -16.44
CA LEU A 3 -3.99 3.04 -15.47
C LEU A 3 -3.20 1.89 -16.13
N VAL A 4 -3.90 1.01 -16.82
CA VAL A 4 -3.27 -0.15 -17.51
C VAL A 4 -2.25 0.33 -18.54
N ALA A 5 -2.61 1.29 -19.38
CA ALA A 5 -1.71 1.85 -20.40
C ALA A 5 -0.44 2.47 -19.76
N THR A 6 -0.61 3.21 -18.65
CA THR A 6 0.52 3.82 -17.94
C THR A 6 1.41 2.77 -17.31
N VAL A 7 0.86 1.79 -16.61
CA VAL A 7 1.65 0.72 -15.96
C VAL A 7 2.36 -0.12 -17.03
N ARG A 8 1.70 -0.47 -18.13
CA ARG A 8 2.32 -1.19 -19.23
C ARG A 8 3.51 -0.42 -19.84
N LYS A 9 3.43 0.89 -19.97
CA LYS A 9 4.55 1.73 -20.40
C LYS A 9 5.76 1.61 -19.47
N HIS A 10 5.55 1.34 -18.19
CA HIS A 10 6.58 1.23 -17.16
C HIS A 10 6.97 -0.22 -16.80
N MET A 11 6.48 -1.24 -17.52
CA MET A 11 6.87 -2.64 -17.37
C MET A 11 8.39 -2.87 -17.31
N PRO A 12 9.23 -2.18 -18.11
CA PRO A 12 10.67 -2.37 -18.02
C PRO A 12 11.26 -2.16 -16.61
N ALA A 13 10.62 -1.37 -15.75
CA ALA A 13 11.03 -1.23 -14.36
C ALA A 13 10.72 -2.49 -13.54
N MET A 14 9.54 -3.08 -13.74
CA MET A 14 9.15 -4.35 -13.12
C MET A 14 10.06 -5.50 -13.58
N HIS A 15 10.36 -5.60 -14.87
CA HIS A 15 11.27 -6.63 -15.41
C HIS A 15 12.69 -6.48 -14.85
N ARG A 16 13.19 -5.24 -14.67
CA ARG A 16 14.48 -5.02 -13.95
C ARG A 16 14.43 -5.48 -12.52
N TYR A 17 13.31 -5.25 -11.81
CA TYR A 17 13.13 -5.73 -10.44
C TYR A 17 13.13 -7.26 -10.39
N VAL A 18 12.43 -7.94 -11.29
CA VAL A 18 12.42 -9.42 -11.41
C VAL A 18 13.84 -9.95 -11.60
N ARG A 19 14.61 -9.35 -12.52
CA ARG A 19 16.02 -9.71 -12.77
C ARG A 19 16.90 -9.47 -11.54
N LEU A 20 16.71 -8.36 -10.83
CA LEU A 20 17.42 -8.07 -9.58
C LEU A 20 17.10 -9.14 -8.53
N ARG A 21 15.84 -9.53 -8.42
CA ARG A 21 15.38 -10.56 -7.50
C ARG A 21 16.05 -11.90 -7.75
N LYS A 22 16.07 -12.35 -9.03
CA LYS A 22 16.79 -13.56 -9.46
C LYS A 22 18.26 -13.54 -9.03
N LYS A 23 18.92 -12.39 -9.26
CA LYS A 23 20.33 -12.21 -8.89
C LYS A 23 20.54 -12.23 -7.37
N MET A 24 19.68 -11.59 -6.60
CA MET A 24 19.81 -11.52 -5.13
C MET A 24 19.54 -12.87 -4.46
N LEU A 25 18.59 -13.66 -4.98
CA LEU A 25 18.32 -15.02 -4.50
C LEU A 25 19.39 -16.03 -4.92
N GLY A 26 20.20 -15.71 -5.92
CA GLY A 26 21.27 -16.59 -6.40
C GLY A 26 20.75 -17.86 -7.09
N VAL A 27 19.57 -17.79 -7.73
CA VAL A 27 18.94 -18.92 -8.41
C VAL A 27 19.18 -18.88 -9.91
N ASP A 28 19.35 -20.05 -10.55
CA ASP A 28 19.52 -20.16 -11.99
C ASP A 28 18.22 -19.90 -12.75
N ALA A 29 17.10 -20.28 -12.16
CA ALA A 29 15.74 -20.04 -12.65
C ALA A 29 14.92 -19.39 -11.53
N LEU A 30 14.22 -18.31 -11.84
CA LEU A 30 13.29 -17.65 -10.90
C LEU A 30 11.87 -18.11 -11.22
N HIS A 31 11.25 -18.80 -10.30
CA HIS A 31 9.87 -19.26 -10.40
C HIS A 31 8.90 -18.30 -9.71
N PHE A 32 7.62 -18.41 -10.04
CA PHE A 32 6.64 -17.47 -9.46
C PHE A 32 6.56 -17.57 -7.93
N TYR A 33 6.75 -18.75 -7.34
CA TYR A 33 6.77 -18.93 -5.89
C TYR A 33 7.96 -18.22 -5.21
N ASP A 34 9.08 -18.00 -5.92
CA ASP A 34 10.25 -17.26 -5.41
C ASP A 34 9.96 -15.77 -5.23
N VAL A 35 8.85 -15.26 -5.80
CA VAL A 35 8.41 -13.87 -5.62
C VAL A 35 8.09 -13.57 -4.15
N TYR A 36 7.79 -14.59 -3.37
CA TYR A 36 7.50 -14.48 -1.93
C TYR A 36 8.72 -14.74 -1.03
N ALA A 37 9.83 -15.21 -1.58
CA ALA A 37 11.04 -15.42 -0.81
C ALA A 37 11.61 -14.05 -0.35
N PRO A 38 12.01 -13.88 0.92
CA PRO A 38 12.56 -12.62 1.39
C PRO A 38 13.93 -12.36 0.73
N LEU A 39 14.12 -11.17 0.18
CA LEU A 39 15.40 -10.74 -0.41
C LEU A 39 16.37 -10.22 0.64
N VAL A 40 15.84 -9.71 1.74
CA VAL A 40 16.60 -9.11 2.84
C VAL A 40 16.14 -9.77 4.14
N GLY A 41 17.09 -10.08 5.01
CA GLY A 41 16.77 -10.64 6.33
C GLY A 41 16.00 -9.64 7.21
N ASP A 42 15.27 -10.17 8.18
CA ASP A 42 14.50 -9.36 9.12
C ASP A 42 15.41 -8.43 9.93
N LEU A 43 14.92 -7.21 10.13
CA LEU A 43 15.57 -6.27 11.04
C LEU A 43 15.37 -6.76 12.49
N LYS A 44 16.47 -7.00 13.20
CA LYS A 44 16.45 -7.34 14.63
C LYS A 44 16.22 -6.13 15.55
N LYS A 45 15.86 -4.98 14.97
CA LYS A 45 15.63 -3.72 15.68
C LYS A 45 14.20 -3.70 16.24
N THR A 46 14.08 -3.37 17.52
CA THR A 46 12.78 -3.22 18.19
C THR A 46 12.56 -1.77 18.59
N TYR A 47 11.31 -1.35 18.58
CA TYR A 47 10.88 0.00 18.90
C TYR A 47 9.85 -0.03 20.03
N SER A 48 10.01 0.83 21.03
CA SER A 48 8.92 1.05 21.99
C SER A 48 7.77 1.79 21.31
N TYR A 49 6.59 1.72 21.90
CA TYR A 49 5.43 2.45 21.37
C TYR A 49 5.66 3.98 21.39
N GLU A 50 6.30 4.50 22.44
CA GLU A 50 6.68 5.91 22.55
C GLU A 50 7.66 6.33 21.45
N THR A 51 8.63 5.47 21.14
CA THR A 51 9.53 5.70 20.01
C THR A 51 8.76 5.71 18.69
N ALA A 52 7.84 4.78 18.48
CA ALA A 52 6.99 4.74 17.29
C ALA A 52 6.13 6.00 17.14
N GLN A 53 5.55 6.52 18.24
CA GLN A 53 4.82 7.78 18.23
C GLN A 53 5.69 8.95 17.77
N GLN A 54 6.93 9.04 18.24
CA GLN A 54 7.86 10.10 17.81
C GLN A 54 8.27 9.96 16.36
N MET A 55 8.48 8.74 15.89
CA MET A 55 8.78 8.46 14.47
C MET A 55 7.64 8.91 13.57
N VAL A 56 6.39 8.57 13.89
CA VAL A 56 5.22 9.00 13.13
C VAL A 56 5.05 10.51 13.15
N LEU A 57 5.15 11.16 14.31
CA LEU A 57 5.06 12.63 14.43
C LEU A 57 6.11 13.33 13.56
N LYS A 58 7.33 12.81 13.55
CA LYS A 58 8.42 13.37 12.75
C LYS A 58 8.17 13.15 11.25
N ALA A 59 7.65 11.99 10.88
CA ALA A 59 7.36 11.64 9.50
C ALA A 59 6.28 12.53 8.87
N VAL A 60 5.24 12.87 9.63
CA VAL A 60 4.10 13.67 9.15
C VAL A 60 4.31 15.18 9.27
N ALA A 61 5.49 15.64 9.72
CA ALA A 61 5.81 17.07 9.84
C ALA A 61 5.59 17.86 8.52
N PRO A 62 5.89 17.31 7.33
CA PRO A 62 5.61 18.01 6.07
C PRO A 62 4.14 18.31 5.80
N LEU A 63 3.20 17.65 6.51
CA LEU A 63 1.75 17.90 6.41
C LEU A 63 1.28 19.12 7.22
N GLY A 64 2.18 19.76 7.96
CA GLY A 64 1.92 20.99 8.72
C GLY A 64 1.56 20.75 10.19
N GLU A 65 1.62 21.85 10.96
CA GLU A 65 1.43 21.80 12.42
C GLU A 65 0.03 21.36 12.82
N ASP A 66 -1.00 21.79 12.14
CA ASP A 66 -2.39 21.36 12.35
C ASP A 66 -2.56 19.82 12.31
N TYR A 67 -1.85 19.18 11.39
CA TYR A 67 -1.86 17.73 11.27
C TYR A 67 -1.17 17.09 12.47
N GLN A 68 0.02 17.59 12.81
CA GLN A 68 0.78 17.10 13.97
C GLN A 68 0.05 17.31 15.30
N GLU A 69 -0.65 18.45 15.49
CA GLU A 69 -1.47 18.69 16.67
C GLU A 69 -2.59 17.66 16.80
N THR A 70 -3.24 17.31 15.70
CA THR A 70 -4.28 16.27 15.69
C THR A 70 -3.69 14.89 16.04
N VAL A 71 -2.48 14.57 15.56
CA VAL A 71 -1.76 13.33 15.93
C VAL A 71 -1.42 13.33 17.43
N ARG A 72 -0.89 14.43 17.97
CA ARG A 72 -0.60 14.57 19.41
C ARG A 72 -1.87 14.41 20.25
N LYS A 73 -2.98 14.99 19.81
CA LYS A 73 -4.29 14.84 20.46
C LYS A 73 -4.71 13.36 20.48
N ALA A 74 -4.61 12.64 19.36
CA ALA A 74 -4.94 11.22 19.28
C ALA A 74 -4.14 10.38 20.30
N TYR A 75 -2.86 10.70 20.49
CA TYR A 75 -2.01 10.04 21.48
C TYR A 75 -2.40 10.42 22.92
N ALA A 76 -2.59 11.70 23.21
CA ALA A 76 -2.90 12.21 24.55
C ALA A 76 -4.28 11.73 25.03
N GLU A 77 -5.26 11.70 24.16
CA GLU A 77 -6.64 11.28 24.47
C GLU A 77 -6.86 9.77 24.30
N ARG A 78 -5.78 9.01 24.04
CA ARG A 78 -5.81 7.53 23.96
C ARG A 78 -6.79 6.98 22.93
N TRP A 79 -6.72 7.49 21.69
CA TRP A 79 -7.56 6.98 20.63
C TRP A 79 -7.11 5.59 20.12
N ILE A 80 -5.98 5.06 20.63
CA ILE A 80 -5.35 3.84 20.17
C ILE A 80 -5.39 2.74 21.24
N ASP A 81 -6.00 1.61 20.94
CA ASP A 81 -5.88 0.36 21.69
C ASP A 81 -4.65 -0.40 21.16
N VAL A 82 -3.55 -0.31 21.91
CA VAL A 82 -2.19 -0.52 21.39
C VAL A 82 -1.77 -1.99 21.28
N TYR A 83 -1.90 -2.73 22.42
CA TYR A 83 -1.24 -4.02 22.55
C TYR A 83 -2.19 -5.21 22.30
N PRO A 84 -1.64 -6.35 21.81
CA PRO A 84 -2.42 -7.58 21.74
C PRO A 84 -2.83 -8.03 23.14
N ASN A 85 -4.02 -8.60 23.26
CA ASN A 85 -4.52 -9.22 24.48
C ASN A 85 -5.44 -10.38 24.17
N ARG A 86 -5.79 -11.17 25.20
CA ARG A 86 -6.67 -12.34 25.03
C ARG A 86 -8.05 -11.91 24.53
N GLY A 87 -8.48 -12.50 23.40
CA GLY A 87 -9.76 -12.23 22.78
C GLY A 87 -9.79 -11.01 21.86
N LYS A 88 -8.73 -10.22 21.80
CA LYS A 88 -8.60 -9.12 20.84
C LYS A 88 -8.45 -9.65 19.42
N ARG A 89 -9.14 -9.01 18.46
CA ARG A 89 -9.04 -9.33 17.05
C ARG A 89 -7.63 -9.02 16.52
N GLY A 90 -7.10 -9.89 15.69
CA GLY A 90 -5.82 -9.63 15.00
C GLY A 90 -5.93 -8.56 13.92
N GLY A 91 -4.78 -8.08 13.45
CA GLY A 91 -4.68 -7.00 12.48
C GLY A 91 -4.75 -5.61 13.11
N ALA A 92 -5.04 -4.60 12.30
CA ALA A 92 -5.25 -3.22 12.70
C ALA A 92 -6.39 -2.61 11.87
N TYR A 93 -7.07 -1.62 12.43
CA TYR A 93 -8.04 -0.80 11.72
C TYR A 93 -8.34 0.50 12.47
N SER A 94 -8.74 1.52 11.74
CA SER A 94 -9.32 2.75 12.27
C SER A 94 -10.84 2.76 12.06
N GLY A 95 -11.59 3.20 13.07
CA GLY A 95 -13.06 3.28 13.01
C GLY A 95 -13.65 4.15 14.09
N GLY A 96 -14.95 4.39 14.03
CA GLY A 96 -15.68 5.18 15.01
C GLY A 96 -16.99 5.72 14.46
N CYS A 97 -17.80 6.37 15.30
CA CYS A 97 -19.05 7.01 14.93
C CYS A 97 -18.83 8.50 14.64
N TYR A 98 -19.80 9.14 13.97
CA TYR A 98 -19.71 10.56 13.61
C TYR A 98 -19.42 11.49 14.82
N ASP A 99 -20.13 11.30 15.92
CA ASP A 99 -20.02 12.12 17.13
C ASP A 99 -18.97 11.60 18.14
N SER A 100 -18.11 10.65 17.72
CA SER A 100 -17.05 10.11 18.56
C SER A 100 -15.67 10.39 17.99
N ASN A 101 -14.63 10.24 18.80
CA ASN A 101 -13.29 10.14 18.29
C ASN A 101 -13.18 8.94 17.34
N PRO A 102 -12.38 9.03 16.29
CA PRO A 102 -11.98 7.84 15.54
C PRO A 102 -10.98 7.05 16.38
N TYR A 103 -11.24 5.76 16.57
CA TYR A 103 -10.39 4.88 17.38
C TYR A 103 -9.60 3.92 16.49
N ILE A 104 -8.36 3.64 16.91
CA ILE A 104 -7.48 2.66 16.27
C ILE A 104 -7.42 1.40 17.11
N LEU A 105 -7.72 0.23 16.54
CA LEU A 105 -7.31 -1.05 17.07
C LEU A 105 -5.94 -1.38 16.47
N LEU A 106 -4.95 -1.64 17.32
CA LEU A 106 -3.60 -2.01 16.94
C LEU A 106 -3.17 -3.27 17.68
N ASN A 107 -2.26 -4.04 17.12
CA ASN A 107 -1.56 -5.14 17.78
C ASN A 107 -0.05 -4.88 17.70
N PHE A 108 0.40 -3.86 18.40
CA PHE A 108 1.78 -3.39 18.34
C PHE A 108 2.75 -4.43 18.90
N SER A 109 3.71 -4.86 18.08
CA SER A 109 4.70 -5.89 18.41
C SER A 109 6.14 -5.36 18.50
N GLY A 110 6.33 -4.05 18.33
CA GLY A 110 7.64 -3.41 18.39
C GLY A 110 8.50 -3.55 17.14
N THR A 111 7.98 -4.10 16.05
CA THR A 111 8.67 -4.19 14.77
C THR A 111 8.52 -2.90 13.97
N LEU A 112 9.36 -2.70 12.95
CA LEU A 112 9.20 -1.58 12.02
C LEU A 112 7.86 -1.65 11.27
N ASP A 113 7.37 -2.85 10.97
CA ASP A 113 6.05 -3.08 10.40
C ASP A 113 4.94 -2.55 11.33
N SER A 114 5.06 -2.75 12.64
CA SER A 114 4.12 -2.17 13.61
C SER A 114 4.17 -0.63 13.64
N VAL A 115 5.33 -0.02 13.40
CA VAL A 115 5.46 1.43 13.27
C VAL A 115 4.78 1.93 12.00
N SER A 116 4.98 1.23 10.88
CA SER A 116 4.32 1.51 9.60
C SER A 116 2.80 1.39 9.71
N THR A 117 2.33 0.33 10.37
CA THR A 117 0.90 0.13 10.65
C THR A 117 0.32 1.26 11.49
N LEU A 118 1.03 1.75 12.52
CA LEU A 118 0.59 2.91 13.30
C LEU A 118 0.48 4.17 12.43
N ALA A 119 1.43 4.41 11.53
CA ALA A 119 1.38 5.53 10.60
C ALA A 119 0.19 5.43 9.64
N HIS A 120 -0.06 4.23 9.11
CA HIS A 120 -1.18 3.91 8.24
C HIS A 120 -2.53 4.19 8.91
N GLU A 121 -2.78 3.57 10.05
CA GLU A 121 -4.04 3.73 10.77
C GLU A 121 -4.25 5.16 11.25
N MET A 122 -3.17 5.89 11.58
CA MET A 122 -3.24 7.30 11.89
C MET A 122 -3.69 8.13 10.68
N GLY A 123 -3.28 7.77 9.47
CA GLY A 123 -3.75 8.40 8.24
C GLY A 123 -5.28 8.28 8.07
N HIS A 124 -5.82 7.08 8.22
CA HIS A 124 -7.27 6.86 8.23
C HIS A 124 -7.98 7.65 9.34
N THR A 125 -7.39 7.63 10.52
CA THR A 125 -7.94 8.32 11.71
C THR A 125 -8.10 9.81 11.47
N ILE A 126 -7.05 10.47 10.97
CA ILE A 126 -7.10 11.92 10.71
C ILE A 126 -7.99 12.25 9.52
N HIS A 127 -8.01 11.41 8.48
CA HIS A 127 -8.94 11.56 7.37
C HIS A 127 -10.40 11.54 7.86
N SER A 128 -10.77 10.54 8.65
CA SER A 128 -12.11 10.44 9.23
C SER A 128 -12.42 11.61 10.19
N TRP A 129 -11.46 12.01 11.03
CA TRP A 129 -11.59 13.15 11.91
C TRP A 129 -11.88 14.45 11.15
N ARG A 130 -11.08 14.76 10.12
CA ARG A 130 -11.25 15.96 9.29
C ARG A 130 -12.56 15.92 8.49
N SER A 131 -12.91 14.77 7.93
CA SER A 131 -14.18 14.61 7.20
C SER A 131 -15.38 14.93 8.08
N ARG A 132 -15.41 14.37 9.32
CA ARG A 132 -16.51 14.60 10.28
C ARG A 132 -16.59 16.04 10.78
N GLN A 133 -15.49 16.77 10.80
CA GLN A 133 -15.49 18.19 11.18
C GLN A 133 -16.05 19.12 10.08
N HIS A 134 -15.95 18.72 8.80
CA HIS A 134 -16.27 19.58 7.66
C HIS A 134 -17.51 19.15 6.90
N GLN A 135 -18.01 17.94 7.14
CA GLN A 135 -19.16 17.36 6.46
C GLN A 135 -20.26 17.00 7.46
N PRO A 136 -21.54 17.18 7.08
CA PRO A 136 -22.63 16.67 7.89
C PRO A 136 -22.65 15.13 7.89
N PRO A 137 -23.33 14.46 8.86
CA PRO A 137 -23.28 13.01 9.04
C PRO A 137 -23.51 12.19 7.77
N GLN A 138 -24.45 12.60 6.93
CA GLN A 138 -24.79 11.88 5.69
C GLN A 138 -23.72 11.95 4.60
N TYR A 139 -22.72 12.82 4.74
CA TYR A 139 -21.62 13.01 3.78
C TYR A 139 -20.23 12.84 4.41
N ALA A 140 -20.17 12.49 5.69
CA ALA A 140 -18.91 12.37 6.40
C ALA A 140 -18.10 11.11 6.05
N ASP A 141 -18.79 10.06 5.57
CA ASP A 141 -18.12 8.86 5.08
C ASP A 141 -17.61 9.10 3.65
N TYR A 142 -16.34 8.84 3.46
CA TYR A 142 -15.68 8.96 2.16
C TYR A 142 -15.66 7.62 1.42
N THR A 143 -15.53 7.69 0.09
CA THR A 143 -15.50 6.48 -0.73
C THR A 143 -14.22 5.68 -0.51
N LEU A 144 -14.31 4.36 -0.68
CA LEU A 144 -13.17 3.46 -0.58
C LEU A 144 -12.03 3.83 -1.55
N PHE A 145 -12.35 4.52 -2.65
CA PHE A 145 -11.36 4.98 -3.63
C PHE A 145 -10.29 5.91 -3.02
N VAL A 146 -10.68 6.77 -2.09
CA VAL A 146 -9.77 7.75 -1.45
C VAL A 146 -9.32 7.33 -0.06
N ALA A 147 -9.92 6.28 0.50
CA ALA A 147 -9.65 5.83 1.87
C ALA A 147 -8.15 5.56 2.10
N GLU A 148 -7.54 4.79 1.19
CA GLU A 148 -6.14 4.38 1.31
C GLU A 148 -5.14 5.47 0.87
N VAL A 149 -5.59 6.58 0.31
CA VAL A 149 -4.67 7.67 -0.06
C VAL A 149 -4.05 8.28 1.18
N ALA A 150 -4.86 8.62 2.19
CA ALA A 150 -4.39 9.26 3.41
C ALA A 150 -3.45 8.35 4.22
N SER A 151 -3.81 7.08 4.39
CA SER A 151 -3.00 6.08 5.10
C SER A 151 -1.66 5.86 4.41
N THR A 152 -1.68 5.70 3.09
CA THR A 152 -0.48 5.45 2.28
C THR A 152 0.43 6.68 2.18
N VAL A 153 -0.11 7.90 2.19
CA VAL A 153 0.71 9.12 2.31
C VAL A 153 1.54 9.09 3.59
N ASN A 154 0.93 8.75 4.72
CA ASN A 154 1.66 8.66 6.00
C ASN A 154 2.76 7.59 5.96
N GLU A 155 2.48 6.42 5.36
CA GLU A 155 3.50 5.37 5.19
C GLU A 155 4.67 5.83 4.32
N ASN A 156 4.38 6.46 3.19
CA ASN A 156 5.43 6.96 2.30
C ASN A 156 6.28 8.04 2.99
N LEU A 157 5.67 8.98 3.69
CA LEU A 157 6.39 10.00 4.47
C LEU A 157 7.26 9.35 5.56
N LEU A 158 6.78 8.28 6.21
CA LEU A 158 7.57 7.54 7.19
C LEU A 158 8.78 6.87 6.54
N ILE A 159 8.61 6.16 5.44
CA ILE A 159 9.71 5.50 4.72
C ILE A 159 10.75 6.53 4.25
N GLU A 160 10.31 7.64 3.66
CA GLU A 160 11.19 8.70 3.20
C GLU A 160 11.99 9.34 4.36
N GLN A 161 11.31 9.66 5.46
CA GLN A 161 11.94 10.21 6.66
C GLN A 161 12.99 9.24 7.23
N LEU A 162 12.69 7.93 7.25
CA LEU A 162 13.62 6.91 7.71
C LEU A 162 14.82 6.79 6.77
N LEU A 163 14.62 6.75 5.46
CA LEU A 163 15.69 6.68 4.47
C LEU A 163 16.63 7.89 4.52
N GLN A 164 16.10 9.09 4.81
CA GLN A 164 16.89 10.31 4.94
C GLN A 164 17.80 10.31 6.18
N ASN A 165 17.38 9.63 7.25
CA ASN A 165 18.06 9.71 8.55
C ASN A 165 18.79 8.40 8.93
N GLU A 166 18.60 7.32 8.20
CA GLU A 166 19.26 6.03 8.48
C GLU A 166 20.59 5.92 7.76
N ASN A 167 21.64 5.60 8.51
CA ASN A 167 23.00 5.43 7.99
C ASN A 167 23.43 3.97 7.91
N ASP A 168 22.74 3.06 8.63
CA ASP A 168 23.06 1.64 8.57
C ASP A 168 22.66 1.04 7.22
N PRO A 169 23.62 0.48 6.45
CA PRO A 169 23.34 -0.05 5.11
C PRO A 169 22.30 -1.18 5.10
N GLN A 170 22.26 -2.01 6.15
CA GLN A 170 21.31 -3.12 6.22
C GLN A 170 19.87 -2.61 6.43
N THR A 171 19.70 -1.64 7.33
CA THR A 171 18.40 -1.01 7.55
C THR A 171 17.93 -0.25 6.29
N ARG A 172 18.84 0.46 5.61
CA ARG A 172 18.52 1.14 4.34
C ARG A 172 18.10 0.15 3.26
N LEU A 173 18.81 -0.97 3.13
CA LEU A 173 18.47 -2.02 2.17
C LEU A 173 17.09 -2.60 2.47
N TYR A 174 16.77 -2.84 3.74
CA TYR A 174 15.45 -3.30 4.16
C TYR A 174 14.35 -2.31 3.77
N LEU A 175 14.51 -1.03 4.07
CA LEU A 175 13.54 0.04 3.73
C LEU A 175 13.32 0.14 2.21
N LEU A 176 14.41 0.12 1.43
CA LEU A 176 14.32 0.14 -0.04
C LEU A 176 13.61 -1.09 -0.58
N ASN A 177 13.89 -2.27 -0.01
CA ASN A 177 13.19 -3.49 -0.40
C ASN A 177 11.69 -3.41 -0.09
N GLN A 178 11.31 -2.91 1.08
CA GLN A 178 9.89 -2.68 1.43
C GLN A 178 9.21 -1.75 0.42
N TYR A 179 9.86 -0.66 0.06
CA TYR A 179 9.33 0.29 -0.92
C TYR A 179 9.10 -0.37 -2.29
N LEU A 180 10.07 -1.15 -2.78
CA LEU A 180 9.95 -1.90 -4.04
C LEU A 180 8.87 -2.99 -3.98
N GLU A 181 8.77 -3.71 -2.86
CA GLU A 181 7.74 -4.73 -2.66
C GLU A 181 6.34 -4.11 -2.65
N ASN A 182 6.16 -2.93 -2.06
CA ASN A 182 4.91 -2.19 -2.08
C ASN A 182 4.50 -1.80 -3.51
N PHE A 183 5.45 -1.29 -4.32
CA PHE A 183 5.18 -1.01 -5.74
C PHE A 183 4.81 -2.27 -6.53
N LYS A 184 5.57 -3.35 -6.36
CA LYS A 184 5.28 -4.63 -7.00
C LYS A 184 3.88 -5.12 -6.64
N GLY A 185 3.55 -5.14 -5.35
CA GLY A 185 2.31 -5.71 -4.83
C GLY A 185 1.08 -4.85 -5.06
N THR A 186 1.24 -3.53 -4.96
CA THR A 186 0.11 -2.59 -4.96
C THR A 186 -0.10 -1.92 -6.32
N VAL A 187 0.95 -1.62 -7.06
CA VAL A 187 0.81 -1.01 -8.39
C VAL A 187 0.77 -2.08 -9.49
N TYR A 188 1.86 -2.82 -9.67
CA TYR A 188 1.95 -3.75 -10.81
C TYR A 188 0.98 -4.91 -10.68
N ARG A 189 0.97 -5.60 -9.55
CA ARG A 189 0.11 -6.77 -9.36
C ARG A 189 -1.37 -6.42 -9.38
N GLN A 190 -1.77 -5.33 -8.71
CA GLN A 190 -3.18 -4.92 -8.70
C GLN A 190 -3.65 -4.41 -10.07
N THR A 191 -2.77 -3.77 -10.84
CA THR A 191 -3.09 -3.41 -12.22
C THR A 191 -3.22 -4.64 -13.12
N MET A 192 -2.38 -5.66 -12.94
CA MET A 192 -2.52 -6.95 -13.63
C MET A 192 -3.88 -7.59 -13.33
N PHE A 193 -4.32 -7.57 -12.07
CA PHE A 193 -5.63 -8.07 -11.68
C PHE A 193 -6.77 -7.24 -12.29
N ALA A 194 -6.63 -5.92 -12.32
CA ALA A 194 -7.62 -5.04 -12.92
C ALA A 194 -7.71 -5.25 -14.44
N GLU A 195 -6.60 -5.52 -15.10
CA GLU A 195 -6.56 -5.85 -16.53
C GLU A 195 -7.19 -7.21 -16.80
N PHE A 196 -6.92 -8.22 -15.96
CA PHE A 196 -7.59 -9.52 -16.04
C PHE A 196 -9.12 -9.37 -15.92
N GLU A 197 -9.58 -8.60 -14.94
CA GLU A 197 -11.01 -8.33 -14.73
C GLU A 197 -11.64 -7.62 -15.94
N ARG A 198 -10.98 -6.58 -16.46
CA ARG A 198 -11.43 -5.85 -17.65
C ARG A 198 -11.55 -6.76 -18.86
N GLU A 199 -10.52 -7.56 -19.15
CA GLU A 199 -10.52 -8.46 -20.31
C GLU A 199 -11.55 -9.57 -20.17
N ALA A 200 -11.76 -10.12 -18.97
CA ALA A 200 -12.81 -11.10 -18.72
C ALA A 200 -14.21 -10.52 -18.99
N HIS A 201 -14.49 -9.29 -18.59
CA HIS A 201 -15.74 -8.62 -18.91
C HIS A 201 -15.87 -8.34 -20.41
N ALA A 202 -14.81 -7.86 -21.04
CA ALA A 202 -14.79 -7.60 -22.50
C ALA A 202 -15.02 -8.86 -23.33
N MET A 203 -14.56 -10.03 -22.89
CA MET A 203 -14.86 -11.31 -23.53
C MET A 203 -16.38 -11.57 -23.58
N VAL A 204 -17.05 -11.39 -22.44
CA VAL A 204 -18.51 -11.56 -22.36
C VAL A 204 -19.24 -10.56 -23.23
N GLU A 205 -18.81 -9.30 -23.24
CA GLU A 205 -19.40 -8.24 -24.09
C GLU A 205 -19.26 -8.53 -25.57
N ARG A 206 -18.19 -9.21 -25.98
CA ARG A 206 -17.98 -9.69 -27.37
C ARG A 206 -18.75 -10.99 -27.70
N GLY A 207 -19.46 -11.57 -26.74
CA GLY A 207 -20.19 -12.83 -26.89
C GLY A 207 -19.29 -14.09 -26.81
N GLU A 208 -18.06 -13.96 -26.33
CA GLU A 208 -17.15 -15.07 -26.14
C GLU A 208 -17.54 -15.91 -24.89
N ALA A 209 -17.26 -17.21 -24.94
CA ALA A 209 -17.54 -18.09 -23.80
C ALA A 209 -16.53 -17.88 -22.67
N LEU A 210 -17.01 -17.37 -21.54
CA LEU A 210 -16.21 -17.26 -20.33
C LEU A 210 -16.20 -18.60 -19.57
N ASN A 211 -15.12 -19.36 -19.74
CA ASN A 211 -14.91 -20.64 -19.07
C ASN A 211 -13.51 -20.69 -18.43
N ALA A 212 -13.26 -21.72 -17.60
CA ALA A 212 -12.01 -21.85 -16.87
C ALA A 212 -10.77 -21.88 -17.77
N ALA A 213 -10.86 -22.54 -18.94
CA ALA A 213 -9.71 -22.61 -19.87
C ALA A 213 -9.36 -21.22 -20.42
N ALA A 214 -10.35 -20.43 -20.85
CA ALA A 214 -10.14 -19.07 -21.36
C ALA A 214 -9.57 -18.15 -20.28
N LEU A 215 -10.09 -18.25 -19.03
CA LEU A 215 -9.57 -17.46 -17.90
C LEU A 215 -8.14 -17.88 -17.53
N ASN A 216 -7.81 -19.16 -17.55
CA ASN A 216 -6.45 -19.65 -17.27
C ASN A 216 -5.46 -19.12 -18.32
N GLU A 217 -5.80 -19.18 -19.60
CA GLU A 217 -4.96 -18.65 -20.66
C GLU A 217 -4.75 -17.14 -20.55
N LEU A 218 -5.82 -16.39 -20.30
CA LEU A 218 -5.77 -14.95 -20.09
C LEU A 218 -4.85 -14.62 -18.90
N TYR A 219 -5.05 -15.29 -17.76
CA TYR A 219 -4.26 -15.02 -16.56
C TYR A 219 -2.77 -15.34 -16.76
N LYS A 220 -2.48 -16.51 -17.33
CA LYS A 220 -1.09 -16.93 -17.65
C LYS A 220 -0.39 -15.92 -18.54
N ARG A 221 -1.04 -15.45 -19.60
CA ARG A 221 -0.51 -14.43 -20.50
C ARG A 221 -0.20 -13.12 -19.76
N LEU A 222 -1.10 -12.65 -18.89
CA LEU A 222 -0.87 -11.44 -18.11
C LEU A 222 0.30 -11.61 -17.15
N VAL A 223 0.45 -12.75 -16.49
CA VAL A 223 1.61 -13.03 -15.63
C VAL A 223 2.91 -12.97 -16.44
N MET A 224 2.94 -13.57 -17.63
CA MET A 224 4.10 -13.49 -18.53
C MET A 224 4.44 -12.04 -18.91
N ASP A 225 3.43 -11.26 -19.28
CA ASP A 225 3.62 -9.86 -19.66
C ASP A 225 4.19 -9.03 -18.50
N TYR A 226 3.60 -9.15 -17.31
CA TYR A 226 3.96 -8.32 -16.16
C TYR A 226 5.29 -8.70 -15.50
N PHE A 227 5.65 -9.97 -15.48
CA PHE A 227 6.90 -10.44 -14.86
C PHE A 227 8.07 -10.58 -15.84
N GLY A 228 7.78 -10.68 -17.14
CA GLY A 228 8.80 -10.72 -18.19
C GLY A 228 9.51 -12.06 -18.34
N GLU A 229 10.49 -12.09 -19.23
CA GLU A 229 11.19 -13.31 -19.68
C GLU A 229 12.14 -13.94 -18.65
N ASP A 230 12.55 -13.19 -17.64
CA ASP A 230 13.41 -13.69 -16.56
C ASP A 230 12.65 -14.55 -15.52
N MET A 231 11.30 -14.60 -15.62
CA MET A 231 10.44 -15.43 -14.78
C MET A 231 10.05 -16.71 -15.48
N VAL A 232 10.27 -17.85 -14.82
CA VAL A 232 9.69 -19.12 -15.25
C VAL A 232 8.21 -19.16 -14.84
N ILE A 233 7.36 -19.37 -15.82
CA ILE A 233 5.91 -19.42 -15.61
C ILE A 233 5.48 -20.88 -15.48
N ASP A 234 5.36 -21.35 -14.26
CA ASP A 234 4.87 -22.68 -13.95
C ASP A 234 3.39 -22.83 -14.35
N GLU A 235 2.99 -24.05 -14.63
CA GLU A 235 1.62 -24.30 -15.13
C GLU A 235 0.57 -23.91 -14.09
N GLU A 236 0.85 -24.10 -12.82
CA GLU A 236 -0.07 -23.87 -11.70
C GLU A 236 -0.49 -22.39 -11.55
N ILE A 237 0.34 -21.46 -11.99
CA ILE A 237 0.04 -20.03 -11.84
C ILE A 237 -1.21 -19.61 -12.63
N GLN A 238 -1.55 -20.32 -13.70
CA GLN A 238 -2.75 -20.04 -14.49
C GLN A 238 -4.05 -20.14 -13.67
N TYR A 239 -4.02 -20.86 -12.54
CA TYR A 239 -5.19 -21.06 -11.65
C TYR A 239 -5.29 -20.01 -10.52
N GLU A 240 -4.30 -19.13 -10.38
CA GLU A 240 -4.25 -18.19 -9.27
C GLU A 240 -5.49 -17.28 -9.18
N TRP A 241 -6.06 -16.87 -10.32
CA TRP A 241 -7.26 -16.05 -10.36
C TRP A 241 -8.42 -16.63 -9.55
N ALA A 242 -8.56 -17.96 -9.51
CA ALA A 242 -9.66 -18.64 -8.84
C ALA A 242 -9.64 -18.50 -7.31
N ARG A 243 -8.48 -18.16 -6.71
CA ARG A 243 -8.34 -17.94 -5.27
C ARG A 243 -8.45 -16.47 -4.85
N ILE A 244 -8.60 -15.54 -5.79
CA ILE A 244 -8.63 -14.10 -5.50
C ILE A 244 -10.07 -13.67 -5.19
N PRO A 245 -10.44 -13.45 -3.91
CA PRO A 245 -11.82 -13.15 -3.53
C PRO A 245 -12.29 -11.79 -4.03
N HIS A 246 -11.37 -10.88 -4.35
CA HIS A 246 -11.69 -9.56 -4.88
C HIS A 246 -12.43 -9.59 -6.22
N PHE A 247 -12.24 -10.62 -7.03
CA PHE A 247 -12.94 -10.76 -8.32
C PHE A 247 -14.44 -11.01 -8.18
N TYR A 248 -14.92 -11.35 -6.98
CA TYR A 248 -16.36 -11.39 -6.67
C TYR A 248 -16.94 -9.99 -6.41
N ARG A 249 -16.12 -8.94 -6.38
CA ARG A 249 -16.50 -7.54 -6.25
C ARG A 249 -15.96 -6.77 -7.45
N PRO A 250 -16.72 -6.63 -8.54
CA PRO A 250 -16.20 -6.09 -9.79
C PRO A 250 -15.62 -4.69 -9.64
N PHE A 251 -14.53 -4.45 -10.35
CA PHE A 251 -13.82 -3.18 -10.40
C PHE A 251 -13.38 -2.62 -9.04
N TYR A 252 -12.93 -3.51 -8.16
CA TYR A 252 -12.43 -3.14 -6.86
C TYR A 252 -10.91 -2.90 -6.86
N VAL A 253 -10.13 -3.81 -7.47
CA VAL A 253 -8.67 -3.90 -7.27
C VAL A 253 -7.86 -2.75 -7.89
N TYR A 254 -8.37 -2.10 -8.93
CA TYR A 254 -7.67 -0.94 -9.54
C TYR A 254 -7.49 0.22 -8.54
N LYS A 255 -8.33 0.30 -7.52
CA LYS A 255 -8.29 1.33 -6.47
C LYS A 255 -7.00 1.30 -5.66
N TYR A 256 -6.44 0.11 -5.47
CA TYR A 256 -5.14 -0.02 -4.80
C TYR A 256 -4.03 0.68 -5.58
N ALA A 257 -3.92 0.40 -6.87
CA ALA A 257 -2.88 0.99 -7.72
C ALA A 257 -3.04 2.50 -7.87
N THR A 258 -4.27 3.00 -8.08
CA THR A 258 -4.54 4.43 -8.20
C THR A 258 -4.32 5.15 -6.87
N GLY A 259 -4.80 4.60 -5.76
CA GLY A 259 -4.62 5.15 -4.42
C GLY A 259 -3.14 5.27 -4.04
N TYR A 260 -2.39 4.19 -4.23
CA TYR A 260 -0.95 4.17 -3.94
C TYR A 260 -0.17 5.16 -4.81
N SER A 261 -0.43 5.19 -6.13
CA SER A 261 0.25 6.13 -7.04
C SER A 261 -0.05 7.59 -6.69
N THR A 262 -1.29 7.88 -6.31
CA THR A 262 -1.69 9.21 -5.84
C THR A 262 -0.98 9.58 -4.54
N ALA A 263 -0.91 8.64 -3.59
CA ALA A 263 -0.26 8.86 -2.30
C ALA A 263 1.25 9.14 -2.46
N VAL A 264 1.94 8.39 -3.32
CA VAL A 264 3.36 8.64 -3.64
C VAL A 264 3.54 10.05 -4.23
N ALA A 265 2.75 10.42 -5.22
CA ALA A 265 2.83 11.75 -5.84
C ALA A 265 2.55 12.88 -4.84
N LEU A 266 1.59 12.69 -3.92
CA LEU A 266 1.29 13.67 -2.88
C LEU A 266 2.42 13.76 -1.84
N SER A 267 2.96 12.63 -1.38
CA SER A 267 4.07 12.63 -0.40
C SER A 267 5.33 13.28 -0.98
N GLU A 268 5.69 12.98 -2.24
CA GLU A 268 6.78 13.66 -2.94
C GLU A 268 6.51 15.16 -3.07
N GLY A 269 5.29 15.56 -3.43
CA GLY A 269 4.87 16.95 -3.47
C GLY A 269 5.04 17.66 -2.12
N CYS A 270 4.63 17.03 -1.02
CA CYS A 270 4.80 17.56 0.34
C CYS A 270 6.29 17.77 0.71
N LEU A 271 7.17 16.87 0.28
CA LEU A 271 8.60 16.94 0.56
C LEU A 271 9.32 18.00 -0.30
N LEU A 272 8.87 18.21 -1.55
CA LEU A 272 9.42 19.19 -2.46
C LEU A 272 8.92 20.61 -2.17
N TYR A 273 7.65 20.75 -1.78
CA TYR A 273 6.99 22.02 -1.50
C TYR A 273 6.89 22.29 0.00
N THR A 274 8.03 22.58 0.62
CA THR A 274 8.04 23.23 1.95
C THR A 274 7.62 24.72 1.85
N SER A 275 7.24 25.17 0.67
CA SER A 275 6.69 26.51 0.40
C SER A 275 5.17 26.43 0.19
N PRO A 276 4.41 27.47 0.57
CA PRO A 276 2.95 27.48 0.39
C PRO A 276 2.55 27.28 -1.06
N SER A 277 1.43 26.57 -1.26
CA SER A 277 0.84 26.34 -2.58
C SER A 277 0.70 27.64 -3.37
N PRO A 278 0.82 27.65 -4.71
CA PRO A 278 0.50 28.83 -5.51
C PRO A 278 -0.89 29.40 -5.25
N ARG A 279 -1.83 28.63 -4.70
CA ARG A 279 -3.14 29.10 -4.23
C ARG A 279 -3.09 29.91 -2.94
N ASP A 280 -2.02 29.77 -2.15
CA ASP A 280 -1.84 30.49 -0.89
C ASP A 280 -1.10 31.82 -1.10
N ARG A 281 -0.79 32.17 -2.35
CA ARG A 281 -0.19 33.43 -2.79
C ARG A 281 -1.23 34.36 -3.47
N GLY A 282 -2.48 34.26 -3.05
CA GLY A 282 -3.56 35.14 -3.49
C GLY A 282 -3.47 36.56 -2.95
#